data_33a6d637aafb68bae0b11849f512e2bc
#
_entry.id   33a6d637aafb68bae0b11849f512e2bc
#
_cell.length_a   1.000
_cell.length_b   1.000
_cell.length_c   1.000
_cell.angle_alpha   90.00
_cell.angle_beta   90.00
_cell.angle_gamma   90.00
#
_symmetry.space_group_name_H-M   'P 1'
#
loop_
_entity.id
_entity.type
_entity.pdbx_description
1 polymer ?
#
loop_
_entity_poly.entity_id
_entity_poly.type
_entity_poly.pdbx_seq_one_letter_code
_entity_poly.pdbx_strand_id
1 'polypeptide(L)'
;MLRNSLRLTALCAGLLLGANAMALDLGSLSQGDAAGGLKDALTQGAQIAVKQLGVPGGFSNNPDVKIGLPGKLGKVADKLKMFGMGDQVEQLETSMNKAAETAVTQAQPILVNAVKNMSVSDAKGILTGGQDSATQY
;
A
#
# COMPACT_ATOMS: atom_id res chain seq x y z
N MET A 1 0.90 50.14 -34.70
CA MET A 1 0.78 48.71 -34.42
C MET A 1 1.74 48.29 -33.30
N LEU A 2 1.54 48.76 -32.08
CA LEU A 2 2.43 48.44 -30.93
C LEU A 2 1.67 48.74 -29.63
N ARG A 3 0.66 47.91 -29.28
CA ARG A 3 -0.07 48.11 -28.02
C ARG A 3 -0.67 46.82 -27.39
N ASN A 4 -0.25 45.61 -27.80
CA ASN A 4 -0.84 44.38 -27.28
C ASN A 4 0.16 43.39 -26.67
N SER A 5 1.43 43.76 -26.41
CA SER A 5 2.43 42.86 -25.85
C SER A 5 2.72 43.07 -24.35
N LEU A 6 1.89 43.85 -23.61
CA LEU A 6 2.17 44.20 -22.22
C LEU A 6 1.16 43.61 -21.18
N ARG A 7 0.36 42.62 -21.57
CA ARG A 7 -0.65 42.05 -20.64
C ARG A 7 -0.49 40.56 -20.36
N LEU A 8 0.60 39.92 -20.77
CA LEU A 8 0.79 38.49 -20.57
C LEU A 8 1.90 38.11 -19.58
N THR A 9 2.56 39.07 -18.92
CA THR A 9 3.66 38.82 -17.97
C THR A 9 3.28 38.99 -16.50
N ALA A 10 2.01 39.26 -16.18
CA ALA A 10 1.57 39.51 -14.80
C ALA A 10 0.84 38.33 -14.13
N LEU A 11 0.75 37.15 -14.77
CA LEU A 11 -0.03 36.03 -14.22
C LEU A 11 0.82 34.84 -13.73
N CYS A 12 2.14 34.90 -13.82
CA CYS A 12 3.02 33.83 -13.33
C CYS A 12 3.73 34.11 -11.99
N ALA A 13 3.50 35.27 -11.38
CA ALA A 13 4.15 35.66 -10.12
C ALA A 13 3.33 35.35 -8.84
N GLY A 14 2.15 34.76 -8.98
CA GLY A 14 1.19 34.54 -7.87
C GLY A 14 1.16 33.12 -7.28
N LEU A 15 1.91 32.15 -7.80
CA LEU A 15 1.82 30.74 -7.34
C LEU A 15 3.04 30.22 -6.57
N LEU A 16 3.95 31.09 -6.14
CA LEU A 16 5.16 30.71 -5.38
C LEU A 16 5.12 31.06 -3.88
N LEU A 17 3.98 31.46 -3.34
CA LEU A 17 3.83 31.89 -1.95
C LEU A 17 2.94 30.97 -1.11
N GLY A 18 2.87 29.67 -1.39
CA GLY A 18 2.04 28.71 -0.65
C GLY A 18 2.72 27.42 -0.19
N ALA A 19 4.00 27.24 -0.46
CA ALA A 19 4.77 26.13 0.13
C ALA A 19 5.48 26.60 1.40
N ASN A 20 4.73 26.99 2.43
CA ASN A 20 5.20 26.79 3.79
C ASN A 20 5.21 25.26 3.98
N ALA A 21 6.24 24.59 3.46
CA ALA A 21 6.67 23.33 3.99
C ALA A 21 6.91 23.63 5.48
N MET A 22 5.97 23.26 6.34
CA MET A 22 6.27 23.02 7.73
C MET A 22 7.35 21.93 7.67
N ALA A 23 8.60 22.34 7.67
CA ALA A 23 9.69 21.48 8.06
C ALA A 23 9.32 21.09 9.50
N LEU A 24 8.63 19.95 9.63
CA LEU A 24 8.47 19.30 10.92
C LEU A 24 9.90 19.18 11.44
N ASP A 25 10.20 19.94 12.50
CA ASP A 25 11.48 19.83 13.17
C ASP A 25 11.54 18.44 13.83
N LEU A 26 11.93 17.45 13.02
CA LEU A 26 12.08 16.06 13.45
C LEU A 26 13.09 15.94 14.60
N GLY A 27 13.94 16.96 14.77
CA GLY A 27 14.89 17.03 15.87
C GLY A 27 14.25 17.33 17.22
N SER A 28 13.04 17.92 17.24
CA SER A 28 12.31 18.24 18.47
C SER A 28 11.34 17.15 18.92
N LEU A 29 11.07 16.14 18.06
CA LEU A 29 10.19 15.03 18.42
C LEU A 29 10.86 14.11 19.44
N SER A 30 10.15 13.84 20.53
CA SER A 30 10.59 12.80 21.46
C SER A 30 10.54 11.42 20.76
N GLN A 31 11.35 10.47 21.23
CA GLN A 31 11.30 9.09 20.71
C GLN A 31 9.91 8.46 20.89
N GLY A 32 9.17 8.87 21.91
CA GLY A 32 7.78 8.45 22.14
C GLY A 32 6.82 8.99 21.09
N ASP A 33 6.97 10.27 20.70
CA ASP A 33 6.11 10.87 19.68
C ASP A 33 6.35 10.26 18.30
N ALA A 34 7.63 10.03 17.95
CA ALA A 34 7.97 9.35 16.70
C ALA A 34 7.43 7.91 16.65
N ALA A 35 7.52 7.16 17.76
CA ALA A 35 6.94 5.82 17.87
C ALA A 35 5.41 5.85 17.79
N GLY A 36 4.75 6.84 18.42
CA GLY A 36 3.32 7.07 18.33
C GLY A 36 2.87 7.31 16.89
N GLY A 37 3.51 8.25 16.19
CA GLY A 37 3.22 8.55 14.80
C GLY A 37 3.41 7.34 13.87
N LEU A 38 4.45 6.54 14.07
CA LEU A 38 4.65 5.31 13.30
C LEU A 38 3.51 4.30 13.55
N LYS A 39 3.12 4.07 14.81
CA LYS A 39 2.01 3.17 15.15
C LYS A 39 0.70 3.62 14.50
N ASP A 40 0.42 4.90 14.53
CA ASP A 40 -0.78 5.47 13.88
C ASP A 40 -0.74 5.27 12.37
N ALA A 41 0.40 5.54 11.74
CA ALA A 41 0.58 5.33 10.31
C ALA A 41 0.41 3.86 9.90
N LEU A 42 1.03 2.93 10.63
CA LEU A 42 0.93 1.49 10.37
C LEU A 42 -0.49 0.98 10.61
N THR A 43 -1.17 1.45 11.68
CA THR A 43 -2.56 1.08 11.95
C THR A 43 -3.50 1.55 10.84
N GLN A 44 -3.37 2.80 10.40
CA GLN A 44 -4.16 3.35 9.31
C GLN A 44 -3.84 2.64 7.99
N GLY A 45 -2.56 2.38 7.70
CA GLY A 45 -2.13 1.64 6.53
C GLY A 45 -2.74 0.23 6.47
N ALA A 46 -2.71 -0.51 7.58
CA ALA A 46 -3.34 -1.82 7.67
C ALA A 46 -4.87 -1.76 7.43
N GLN A 47 -5.55 -0.78 8.02
CA GLN A 47 -6.99 -0.60 7.83
C GLN A 47 -7.35 -0.27 6.37
N ILE A 48 -6.58 0.61 5.73
CA ILE A 48 -6.78 0.98 4.32
C ILE A 48 -6.55 -0.23 3.42
N ALA A 49 -5.45 -0.97 3.64
CA ALA A 49 -5.14 -2.16 2.87
C ALA A 49 -6.25 -3.21 2.97
N VAL A 50 -6.73 -3.49 4.17
CA VAL A 50 -7.85 -4.44 4.37
C VAL A 50 -9.13 -3.95 3.71
N LYS A 51 -9.43 -2.66 3.79
CA LYS A 51 -10.62 -2.07 3.15
C LYS A 51 -10.56 -2.19 1.62
N GLN A 52 -9.37 -2.13 1.03
CA GLN A 52 -9.19 -2.24 -0.42
C GLN A 52 -9.13 -3.70 -0.89
N LEU A 53 -8.46 -4.57 -0.14
CA LEU A 53 -8.16 -5.93 -0.54
C LEU A 53 -9.16 -6.96 0.00
N GLY A 54 -9.80 -6.69 1.13
CA GLY A 54 -10.76 -7.60 1.79
C GLY A 54 -12.18 -7.55 1.21
N VAL A 55 -12.36 -6.98 0.03
CA VAL A 55 -13.66 -6.92 -0.66
C VAL A 55 -13.67 -7.85 -1.88
N PRO A 56 -14.85 -8.27 -2.37
CA PRO A 56 -14.92 -9.07 -3.59
C PRO A 56 -14.21 -8.39 -4.76
N GLY A 57 -13.24 -9.07 -5.35
CA GLY A 57 -12.43 -8.52 -6.43
C GLY A 57 -11.19 -7.73 -5.99
N GLY A 58 -10.98 -7.55 -4.68
CA GLY A 58 -9.84 -6.80 -4.15
C GLY A 58 -8.48 -7.38 -4.57
N PHE A 59 -8.40 -8.70 -4.73
CA PHE A 59 -7.23 -9.38 -5.30
C PHE A 59 -7.40 -9.66 -6.79
N SER A 60 -8.50 -10.27 -7.19
CA SER A 60 -8.69 -10.74 -8.57
C SER A 60 -8.70 -9.61 -9.61
N ASN A 61 -9.20 -8.44 -9.25
CA ASN A 61 -9.28 -7.27 -10.14
C ASN A 61 -8.11 -6.29 -9.99
N ASN A 62 -7.17 -6.57 -9.09
CA ASN A 62 -6.00 -5.73 -8.86
C ASN A 62 -4.73 -6.44 -9.38
N PRO A 63 -4.16 -6.00 -10.50
CA PRO A 63 -3.00 -6.66 -11.12
C PRO A 63 -1.75 -6.68 -10.24
N ASP A 64 -1.63 -5.73 -9.29
CA ASP A 64 -0.45 -5.61 -8.42
C ASP A 64 -0.42 -6.70 -7.33
N VAL A 65 -1.58 -7.25 -6.97
CA VAL A 65 -1.70 -8.24 -5.88
C VAL A 65 -2.39 -9.53 -6.32
N LYS A 66 -2.90 -9.61 -7.54
CA LYS A 66 -3.58 -10.79 -8.07
C LYS A 66 -2.69 -12.02 -7.95
N ILE A 67 -3.23 -13.08 -7.34
CA ILE A 67 -2.55 -14.35 -7.16
C ILE A 67 -2.83 -15.22 -8.40
N GLY A 68 -1.78 -15.45 -9.20
CA GLY A 68 -1.81 -16.41 -10.29
C GLY A 68 -1.25 -17.77 -9.87
N LEU A 69 -1.36 -18.76 -10.73
CA LEU A 69 -0.77 -20.07 -10.47
C LEU A 69 0.76 -20.01 -10.49
N PRO A 70 1.44 -20.50 -9.42
CA PRO A 70 2.88 -20.33 -9.27
C PRO A 70 3.68 -21.22 -10.25
N GLY A 71 4.72 -20.66 -10.86
CA GLY A 71 5.82 -21.31 -11.53
C GLY A 71 5.47 -22.46 -12.46
N LYS A 72 5.77 -23.69 -12.04
CA LYS A 72 5.52 -24.90 -12.84
C LYS A 72 4.02 -25.16 -13.07
N LEU A 73 3.15 -24.80 -12.12
CA LEU A 73 1.70 -24.95 -12.27
C LEU A 73 1.13 -23.98 -13.32
N GLY A 74 1.72 -22.78 -13.46
CA GLY A 74 1.34 -21.86 -14.53
C GLY A 74 1.57 -22.47 -15.93
N LYS A 75 2.72 -23.12 -16.13
CA LYS A 75 3.02 -23.83 -17.41
C LYS A 75 2.06 -24.99 -17.68
N VAL A 76 1.65 -25.72 -16.64
CA VAL A 76 0.63 -26.76 -16.75
C VAL A 76 -0.75 -26.15 -17.06
N ALA A 77 -1.09 -25.05 -16.42
CA ALA A 77 -2.32 -24.32 -16.67
C ALA A 77 -2.46 -23.87 -18.13
N ASP A 78 -1.38 -23.37 -18.73
CA ASP A 78 -1.38 -22.99 -20.15
C ASP A 78 -1.68 -24.19 -21.06
N LYS A 79 -1.09 -25.36 -20.76
CA LYS A 79 -1.40 -26.59 -21.47
C LYS A 79 -2.85 -27.04 -21.25
N LEU A 80 -3.35 -26.96 -20.01
CA LEU A 80 -4.75 -27.32 -19.71
C LEU A 80 -5.73 -26.41 -20.46
N LYS A 81 -5.44 -25.12 -20.58
CA LYS A 81 -6.23 -24.17 -21.38
C LYS A 81 -6.26 -24.59 -22.87
N MET A 82 -5.14 -25.05 -23.42
CA MET A 82 -5.06 -25.56 -24.78
C MET A 82 -5.87 -26.83 -24.99
N PHE A 83 -6.08 -27.64 -23.97
CA PHE A 83 -6.90 -28.85 -23.99
C PHE A 83 -8.37 -28.59 -23.62
N GLY A 84 -8.82 -27.33 -23.59
CA GLY A 84 -10.21 -26.99 -23.30
C GLY A 84 -10.58 -27.00 -21.81
N MET A 85 -9.58 -27.08 -20.91
CA MET A 85 -9.77 -27.06 -19.45
C MET A 85 -9.50 -25.65 -18.85
N GLY A 86 -9.68 -24.60 -19.63
CA GLY A 86 -9.43 -23.22 -19.21
C GLY A 86 -10.30 -22.78 -18.03
N ASP A 87 -11.57 -23.20 -18.05
CA ASP A 87 -12.54 -22.84 -17.00
C ASP A 87 -12.13 -23.36 -15.62
N GLN A 88 -11.57 -24.58 -15.55
CA GLN A 88 -11.09 -25.14 -14.28
C GLN A 88 -9.88 -24.39 -13.73
N VAL A 89 -8.99 -23.95 -14.60
CA VAL A 89 -7.83 -23.12 -14.24
C VAL A 89 -8.30 -21.78 -13.70
N GLU A 90 -9.24 -21.12 -14.37
CA GLU A 90 -9.80 -19.84 -13.97
C GLU A 90 -10.56 -19.94 -12.64
N GLN A 91 -11.33 -21.01 -12.44
CA GLN A 91 -12.01 -21.28 -11.18
C GLN A 91 -11.04 -21.46 -10.02
N LEU A 92 -9.90 -22.12 -10.25
CA LEU A 92 -8.86 -22.28 -9.23
C LEU A 92 -8.23 -20.93 -8.87
N GLU A 93 -7.82 -20.13 -9.86
CA GLU A 93 -7.27 -18.79 -9.64
C GLU A 93 -8.27 -17.89 -8.91
N THR A 94 -9.53 -17.92 -9.31
CA THR A 94 -10.62 -17.19 -8.66
C THR A 94 -10.78 -17.61 -7.20
N SER A 95 -10.75 -18.91 -6.92
CA SER A 95 -10.87 -19.43 -5.56
C SER A 95 -9.70 -19.03 -4.67
N MET A 96 -8.47 -19.03 -5.21
CA MET A 96 -7.28 -18.60 -4.50
C MET A 96 -7.36 -17.10 -4.12
N ASN A 97 -7.74 -16.25 -5.06
CA ASN A 97 -7.89 -14.82 -4.82
C ASN A 97 -9.01 -14.52 -3.82
N LYS A 98 -10.14 -15.22 -3.91
CA LYS A 98 -11.25 -15.10 -2.96
C LYS A 98 -10.86 -15.53 -1.54
N ALA A 99 -10.05 -16.58 -1.42
CA ALA A 99 -9.50 -17.01 -0.14
C ALA A 99 -8.57 -15.94 0.46
N ALA A 100 -7.75 -15.28 -0.37
CA ALA A 100 -6.88 -14.18 0.05
C ALA A 100 -7.69 -12.97 0.54
N GLU A 101 -8.78 -12.60 -0.15
CA GLU A 101 -9.70 -11.53 0.26
C GLU A 101 -10.28 -11.80 1.66
N THR A 102 -10.68 -13.05 1.91
CA THR A 102 -11.17 -13.46 3.23
C THR A 102 -10.06 -13.43 4.28
N ALA A 103 -8.87 -13.96 3.95
CA ALA A 103 -7.73 -14.02 4.86
C ALA A 103 -7.25 -12.63 5.29
N VAL A 104 -7.21 -11.66 4.38
CA VAL A 104 -6.84 -10.27 4.68
C VAL A 104 -7.78 -9.65 5.70
N THR A 105 -9.08 -9.89 5.58
CA THR A 105 -10.07 -9.39 6.54
C THR A 105 -9.84 -9.99 7.93
N GLN A 106 -9.50 -11.27 8.01
CA GLN A 106 -9.19 -11.94 9.28
C GLN A 106 -7.85 -11.52 9.87
N ALA A 107 -6.88 -11.13 9.04
CA ALA A 107 -5.56 -10.66 9.46
C ALA A 107 -5.59 -9.27 10.10
N GLN A 108 -6.59 -8.45 9.82
CA GLN A 108 -6.65 -7.07 10.32
C GLN A 108 -6.47 -6.93 11.83
N PRO A 109 -7.23 -7.63 12.69
CA PRO A 109 -7.06 -7.51 14.13
C PRO A 109 -5.68 -7.99 14.60
N ILE A 110 -5.08 -8.95 13.92
CA ILE A 110 -3.73 -9.47 14.23
C ILE A 110 -2.69 -8.39 13.97
N LEU A 111 -2.73 -7.76 12.78
CA LEU A 111 -1.82 -6.68 12.40
C LEU A 111 -1.97 -5.47 13.33
N VAL A 112 -3.19 -5.03 13.59
CA VAL A 112 -3.45 -3.89 14.48
C VAL A 112 -2.97 -4.17 15.90
N ASN A 113 -3.16 -5.39 16.41
CA ASN A 113 -2.66 -5.78 17.73
C ASN A 113 -1.13 -5.85 17.79
N ALA A 114 -0.47 -6.36 16.75
CA ALA A 114 0.99 -6.34 16.66
C ALA A 114 1.53 -4.90 16.73
N VAL A 115 0.97 -3.99 15.95
CA VAL A 115 1.34 -2.57 15.95
C VAL A 115 1.09 -1.92 17.34
N LYS A 116 -0.05 -2.17 17.96
CA LYS A 116 -0.37 -1.61 19.30
C LYS A 116 0.64 -2.07 20.36
N ASN A 117 1.06 -3.33 20.30
CA ASN A 117 1.99 -3.93 21.26
C ASN A 117 3.47 -3.62 20.96
N MET A 118 3.76 -2.97 19.82
CA MET A 118 5.10 -2.54 19.44
C MET A 118 5.73 -1.66 20.52
N SER A 119 6.95 -1.95 20.92
CA SER A 119 7.72 -1.10 21.86
C SER A 119 8.29 0.12 21.16
N VAL A 120 8.77 1.10 21.93
CA VAL A 120 9.49 2.27 21.38
C VAL A 120 10.78 1.83 20.69
N SER A 121 11.44 0.79 21.20
CA SER A 121 12.66 0.22 20.61
C SER A 121 12.38 -0.41 19.24
N ASP A 122 11.28 -1.15 19.09
CA ASP A 122 10.88 -1.75 17.83
C ASP A 122 10.54 -0.67 16.80
N ALA A 123 9.76 0.33 17.21
CA ALA A 123 9.43 1.47 16.37
C ALA A 123 10.69 2.21 15.87
N LYS A 124 11.67 2.41 16.75
CA LYS A 124 12.96 2.98 16.36
C LYS A 124 13.68 2.08 15.35
N GLY A 125 13.71 0.77 15.58
CA GLY A 125 14.30 -0.20 14.65
C GLY A 125 13.68 -0.13 13.26
N ILE A 126 12.36 0.02 13.17
CA ILE A 126 11.64 0.19 11.90
C ILE A 126 12.00 1.51 11.23
N LEU A 127 11.99 2.63 11.98
CA LEU A 127 12.28 3.97 11.44
C LEU A 127 13.71 4.15 10.95
N THR A 128 14.67 3.45 11.57
CA THR A 128 16.10 3.53 11.21
C THR A 128 16.58 2.35 10.37
N GLY A 129 15.72 1.38 10.12
CA GLY A 129 16.01 0.17 9.37
C GLY A 129 15.89 0.35 7.85
N GLY A 130 16.04 -0.77 7.11
CA GLY A 130 15.88 -0.81 5.65
C GLY A 130 14.42 -0.69 5.20
N GLN A 131 14.21 -0.70 3.87
CA GLN A 131 12.88 -0.56 3.26
C GLN A 131 11.86 -1.61 3.69
N ASP A 132 12.32 -2.78 4.11
CA ASP A 132 11.50 -3.94 4.50
C ASP A 132 11.38 -4.12 6.02
N SER A 133 11.99 -3.23 6.82
CA SER A 133 12.03 -3.38 8.28
C SER A 133 10.65 -3.47 8.95
N ALA A 134 9.65 -2.76 8.43
CA ALA A 134 8.28 -2.87 8.92
C ALA A 134 7.62 -4.22 8.56
N THR A 135 7.99 -4.81 7.43
CA THR A 135 7.46 -6.11 6.99
C THR A 135 8.11 -7.28 7.74
N GLN A 136 9.37 -7.10 8.14
CA GLN A 136 10.11 -8.12 8.89
C GLN A 136 9.74 -8.15 10.38
N TYR A 137 9.20 -7.06 10.92
CA TYR A 137 8.69 -6.99 12.28
C TYR A 137 7.44 -7.84 12.45
#